data_bccb9be0197125ea3330ef98c81bc569
#
_entry.id   bccb9be0197125ea3330ef98c81bc569
#
_cell.length_a   1.000
_cell.length_b   1.000
_cell.length_c   1.000
_cell.angle_alpha   90.00
_cell.angle_beta   90.00
_cell.angle_gamma   90.00
#
_symmetry.space_group_name_H-M   'P 1'
#
loop_
_entity.id
_entity.type
_entity.pdbx_description
1 polymer ?
#
loop_
_entity_poly.entity_id
_entity_poly.type
_entity_poly.pdbx_seq_one_letter_code
_entity_poly.pdbx_strand_id
1 'polypeptide(L)'
;GKTEVSQFKENETKVQSDYVLTYTNSFDNGNHNLTATAGFTTYYNSLSRLDGARKQGVGLVIPNDPDKWFVSIGDAATATNGSTQWERSTLSMLARVIYNYKGKYLFNGSFRRDGSSAFSYTGNEWQNFFSLGGGWLMSEEEFMKDIKWLDMLKIKASYGTLGNQNLDKAYPAEPLLSNAYSAVFGKPSIIYPGYQLAYLPNPNLRWEKVEAWEAGFETNLLRNRLHFEGVYYMKNTKDLLAEVPGISGTIPGIGNLGQIQNKGVEMAVTWRDQIGEWGYSVSANLTTIKNEVKSLVQEGYSIIAGDKQQSYTMAGYPIGYFYGYKVEGVYQSQADIDASPKNTLATVTPGDLKFADVDGNGEITPEDRTMIGNPTPKVTYGFSLGVNYKNWSLGIDMM
;
A
#
# COMPACT_ATOMS: atom_id res chain seq x y z
N GLY A 1 -20.58 20.50 -23.10
CA GLY A 1 -21.33 20.01 -21.93
C GLY A 1 -22.04 21.18 -21.27
N LYS A 2 -23.12 20.91 -20.53
CA LYS A 2 -23.82 21.95 -19.75
C LYS A 2 -23.05 22.12 -18.42
N THR A 3 -22.85 23.36 -17.98
CA THR A 3 -22.29 23.68 -16.67
C THR A 3 -23.23 23.18 -15.57
N GLU A 4 -22.64 22.64 -14.48
CA GLU A 4 -23.36 22.14 -13.32
C GLU A 4 -22.89 22.86 -12.06
N VAL A 5 -23.78 23.20 -11.17
CA VAL A 5 -23.48 23.65 -9.80
C VAL A 5 -23.96 22.59 -8.84
N SER A 6 -23.06 22.13 -7.99
CA SER A 6 -23.35 21.19 -6.91
C SER A 6 -22.89 21.73 -5.57
N GLN A 7 -23.65 21.43 -4.54
CA GLN A 7 -23.27 21.70 -3.14
C GLN A 7 -23.53 20.46 -2.31
N PHE A 8 -22.69 20.24 -1.32
CA PHE A 8 -22.90 19.16 -0.35
C PHE A 8 -22.66 19.66 1.07
N LYS A 9 -23.32 19.02 1.99
CA LYS A 9 -23.06 19.16 3.43
C LYS A 9 -22.69 17.78 3.97
N GLU A 10 -21.55 17.69 4.59
CA GLU A 10 -21.03 16.47 5.20
C GLU A 10 -20.80 16.70 6.69
N ASN A 11 -21.25 15.76 7.50
CA ASN A 11 -20.97 15.71 8.92
C ASN A 11 -20.27 14.40 9.19
N GLU A 12 -19.03 14.47 9.69
CA GLU A 12 -18.27 13.32 10.12
C GLU A 12 -18.06 13.41 11.65
N THR A 13 -18.34 12.31 12.34
CA THR A 13 -18.12 12.20 13.78
C THR A 13 -17.14 11.06 14.04
N LYS A 14 -16.01 11.38 14.66
CA LYS A 14 -14.99 10.41 15.08
C LYS A 14 -14.86 10.43 16.59
N VAL A 15 -15.00 9.29 17.22
CA VAL A 15 -14.81 9.13 18.67
C VAL A 15 -13.82 8.00 18.89
N GLN A 16 -12.76 8.30 19.63
CA GLN A 16 -11.78 7.31 20.06
C GLN A 16 -11.66 7.35 21.58
N SER A 17 -11.60 6.19 22.20
CA SER A 17 -11.35 6.05 23.63
C SER A 17 -10.30 4.98 23.85
N ASP A 18 -9.24 5.35 24.58
CA ASP A 18 -8.11 4.49 24.89
C ASP A 18 -7.98 4.36 26.41
N TYR A 19 -7.97 3.11 26.87
CA TYR A 19 -7.73 2.76 28.27
C TYR A 19 -6.47 1.92 28.32
N VAL A 20 -5.42 2.44 28.94
CA VAL A 20 -4.12 1.79 28.98
C VAL A 20 -3.59 1.73 30.40
N LEU A 21 -3.22 0.54 30.83
CA LEU A 21 -2.53 0.29 32.09
C LEU A 21 -1.10 -0.09 31.77
N THR A 22 -0.13 0.61 32.40
CA THR A 22 1.28 0.30 32.27
C THR A 22 1.89 0.03 33.64
N TYR A 23 2.57 -1.09 33.75
CA TYR A 23 3.40 -1.46 34.89
C TYR A 23 4.87 -1.42 34.48
N THR A 24 5.69 -0.67 35.23
CA THR A 24 7.13 -0.61 35.02
C THR A 24 7.83 -0.93 36.32
N ASN A 25 8.78 -1.84 36.28
CA ASN A 25 9.58 -2.18 37.45
C ASN A 25 11.00 -2.60 37.06
N SER A 26 11.89 -2.43 38.00
CA SER A 26 13.31 -2.82 37.90
C SER A 26 13.67 -3.67 39.12
N PHE A 27 14.24 -4.83 38.88
CA PHE A 27 14.59 -5.82 39.90
C PHE A 27 16.11 -6.06 39.89
N ASP A 28 16.61 -6.65 40.96
CA ASP A 28 18.02 -7.08 41.10
C ASP A 28 19.00 -5.96 40.72
N ASN A 29 18.91 -4.83 41.46
CA ASN A 29 19.76 -3.64 41.25
C ASN A 29 19.78 -3.10 39.81
N GLY A 30 18.69 -3.22 39.06
CA GLY A 30 18.59 -2.76 37.69
C GLY A 30 18.98 -3.78 36.62
N ASN A 31 19.34 -5.02 37.01
CA ASN A 31 19.66 -6.07 36.06
C ASN A 31 18.46 -6.51 35.23
N HIS A 32 17.25 -6.47 35.81
CA HIS A 32 16.00 -6.84 35.17
C HIS A 32 15.08 -5.63 35.08
N ASN A 33 14.81 -5.17 33.87
CA ASN A 33 13.88 -4.06 33.63
C ASN A 33 12.69 -4.58 32.84
N LEU A 34 11.50 -4.43 33.38
CA LEU A 34 10.24 -4.89 32.82
C LEU A 34 9.28 -3.73 32.65
N THR A 35 8.72 -3.61 31.45
CA THR A 35 7.53 -2.80 31.20
C THR A 35 6.45 -3.67 30.60
N ALA A 36 5.31 -3.78 31.28
CA ALA A 36 4.14 -4.49 30.79
C ALA A 36 2.99 -3.51 30.60
N THR A 37 2.34 -3.58 29.47
CA THR A 37 1.20 -2.72 29.12
C THR A 37 0.04 -3.59 28.71
N ALA A 38 -1.16 -3.29 29.21
CA ALA A 38 -2.40 -3.84 28.74
C ALA A 38 -3.38 -2.73 28.41
N GLY A 39 -4.16 -2.87 27.39
CA GLY A 39 -5.03 -1.78 26.97
C GLY A 39 -6.25 -2.26 26.18
N PHE A 40 -7.19 -1.35 26.08
CA PHE A 40 -8.43 -1.51 25.38
C PHE A 40 -8.74 -0.20 24.65
N THR A 41 -9.02 -0.29 23.35
CA THR A 41 -9.29 0.86 22.50
C THR A 41 -10.62 0.66 21.79
N THR A 42 -11.46 1.68 21.76
CA THR A 42 -12.64 1.74 20.91
C THR A 42 -12.49 2.88 19.92
N TYR A 43 -12.92 2.65 18.70
CA TYR A 43 -13.01 3.68 17.68
C TYR A 43 -14.36 3.58 16.98
N TYR A 44 -15.03 4.72 16.87
CA TYR A 44 -16.28 4.87 16.13
C TYR A 44 -16.14 6.00 15.13
N ASN A 45 -16.58 5.79 13.91
CA ASN A 45 -16.63 6.80 12.87
C ASN A 45 -17.95 6.71 12.12
N SER A 46 -18.67 7.81 12.03
CA SER A 46 -19.89 7.93 11.24
C SER A 46 -19.81 9.13 10.30
N LEU A 47 -20.37 8.95 9.13
CA LEU A 47 -20.47 10.00 8.11
C LEU A 47 -21.91 10.09 7.61
N SER A 48 -22.42 11.31 7.54
CA SER A 48 -23.69 11.64 6.93
C SER A 48 -23.47 12.76 5.91
N ARG A 49 -23.87 12.53 4.69
CA ARG A 49 -23.74 13.48 3.57
C ARG A 49 -25.08 13.68 2.89
N LEU A 50 -25.37 14.94 2.60
CA LEU A 50 -26.47 15.37 1.75
C LEU A 50 -25.88 16.22 0.63
N ASP A 51 -26.25 15.92 -0.61
CA ASP A 51 -25.82 16.68 -1.79
C ASP A 51 -27.02 17.06 -2.66
N GLY A 52 -26.81 18.14 -3.41
CA GLY A 52 -27.78 18.62 -4.40
C GLY A 52 -27.03 19.27 -5.55
N ALA A 53 -27.59 19.12 -6.76
CA ALA A 53 -27.03 19.72 -7.96
C ALA A 53 -28.11 20.17 -8.93
N ARG A 54 -27.80 21.16 -9.77
CA ARG A 54 -28.59 21.57 -10.95
C ARG A 54 -27.67 21.94 -12.09
N LYS A 55 -28.10 21.63 -13.30
CA LYS A 55 -27.40 21.97 -14.55
C LYS A 55 -27.93 23.29 -15.13
N GLN A 56 -27.11 23.89 -15.95
CA GLN A 56 -27.49 25.06 -16.73
C GLN A 56 -28.64 24.73 -17.67
N GLY A 57 -29.73 25.49 -17.57
CA GLY A 57 -30.88 25.41 -18.47
C GLY A 57 -30.69 26.14 -19.80
N VAL A 58 -31.63 26.00 -20.71
CA VAL A 58 -31.65 26.75 -21.98
C VAL A 58 -31.89 28.22 -21.68
N GLY A 59 -31.03 29.11 -22.16
CA GLY A 59 -31.14 30.55 -21.92
C GLY A 59 -30.66 31.00 -20.53
N LEU A 60 -30.24 30.08 -19.64
CA LEU A 60 -29.70 30.39 -18.33
C LEU A 60 -28.18 30.27 -18.37
N VAL A 61 -27.47 31.30 -17.96
CA VAL A 61 -26.02 31.29 -17.85
C VAL A 61 -25.61 31.21 -16.39
N ILE A 62 -24.89 30.19 -16.01
CA ILE A 62 -24.23 30.10 -14.70
C ILE A 62 -22.98 30.96 -14.77
N PRO A 63 -22.86 32.04 -13.99
CA PRO A 63 -21.69 32.92 -14.03
C PRO A 63 -20.43 32.22 -13.56
N ASN A 64 -19.29 32.57 -14.13
CA ASN A 64 -17.98 32.12 -13.68
C ASN A 64 -17.49 32.94 -12.45
N ASP A 65 -18.29 32.90 -11.40
CA ASP A 65 -18.06 33.64 -10.15
C ASP A 65 -18.44 32.73 -8.98
N PRO A 66 -17.45 32.23 -8.21
CA PRO A 66 -17.68 31.32 -7.09
C PRO A 66 -18.70 31.81 -6.07
N ASP A 67 -18.76 33.11 -5.83
CA ASP A 67 -19.68 33.70 -4.85
C ASP A 67 -21.15 33.60 -5.25
N LYS A 68 -21.40 33.22 -6.51
CA LYS A 68 -22.75 33.06 -7.10
C LYS A 68 -23.09 31.59 -7.36
N TRP A 69 -22.27 30.65 -6.95
CA TRP A 69 -22.54 29.21 -7.21
C TRP A 69 -23.47 28.60 -6.15
N PHE A 70 -24.72 29.06 -6.15
CA PHE A 70 -25.78 28.42 -5.38
C PHE A 70 -26.54 27.42 -6.27
N VAL A 71 -26.92 26.26 -5.71
CA VAL A 71 -27.65 25.22 -6.47
C VAL A 71 -28.90 25.77 -7.11
N SER A 72 -29.56 26.74 -6.48
CA SER A 72 -30.79 27.40 -6.99
C SER A 72 -30.59 28.20 -8.28
N ILE A 73 -29.36 28.55 -8.68
CA ILE A 73 -29.07 29.25 -9.92
C ILE A 73 -29.26 28.36 -11.16
N GLY A 74 -29.19 27.03 -10.99
CA GLY A 74 -29.44 26.08 -12.08
C GLY A 74 -30.93 25.89 -12.38
N ASP A 75 -31.24 25.26 -13.52
CA ASP A 75 -32.56 24.91 -13.94
C ASP A 75 -33.21 23.92 -12.96
N ALA A 76 -34.39 24.29 -12.44
CA ALA A 76 -35.13 23.45 -11.50
C ALA A 76 -35.51 22.09 -12.05
N ALA A 77 -35.75 21.99 -13.38
CA ALA A 77 -36.08 20.74 -14.05
C ALA A 77 -34.89 19.72 -14.07
N THR A 78 -33.69 20.20 -13.80
CA THR A 78 -32.46 19.36 -13.74
C THR A 78 -32.02 19.04 -12.32
N ALA A 79 -32.85 19.39 -11.33
CA ALA A 79 -32.51 19.20 -9.92
C ALA A 79 -32.26 17.72 -9.61
N THR A 80 -31.11 17.44 -8.99
CA THR A 80 -30.76 16.15 -8.42
C THR A 80 -30.42 16.31 -6.95
N ASN A 81 -30.70 15.31 -6.16
CA ASN A 81 -30.27 15.21 -4.77
C ASN A 81 -29.80 13.80 -4.45
N GLY A 82 -28.97 13.69 -3.47
CA GLY A 82 -28.46 12.43 -2.96
C GLY A 82 -28.19 12.51 -1.47
N SER A 83 -28.19 11.37 -0.81
CA SER A 83 -27.73 11.27 0.56
C SER A 83 -26.99 9.95 0.78
N THR A 84 -25.97 9.99 1.63
CA THR A 84 -25.20 8.82 2.01
C THR A 84 -25.00 8.87 3.51
N GLN A 85 -25.16 7.73 4.15
CA GLN A 85 -24.85 7.57 5.57
C GLN A 85 -24.16 6.23 5.78
N TRP A 86 -23.12 6.25 6.59
CA TRP A 86 -22.47 5.02 7.02
C TRP A 86 -21.80 5.21 8.39
N GLU A 87 -21.55 4.11 9.05
CA GLU A 87 -20.82 4.07 10.31
C GLU A 87 -19.87 2.87 10.35
N ARG A 88 -18.78 3.03 11.07
CA ARG A 88 -17.79 1.99 11.33
C ARG A 88 -17.37 2.02 12.77
N SER A 89 -17.17 0.86 13.34
CA SER A 89 -16.63 0.71 14.68
C SER A 89 -15.50 -0.32 14.70
N THR A 90 -14.51 -0.06 15.54
CA THR A 90 -13.48 -1.03 15.87
C THR A 90 -13.31 -1.15 17.36
N LEU A 91 -12.96 -2.34 17.79
CA LEU A 91 -12.67 -2.68 19.16
C LEU A 91 -11.34 -3.43 19.20
N SER A 92 -10.43 -2.98 20.05
CA SER A 92 -9.08 -3.55 20.13
C SER A 92 -8.71 -3.85 21.57
N MET A 93 -8.15 -5.02 21.80
CA MET A 93 -7.52 -5.41 23.07
C MET A 93 -6.04 -5.62 22.79
N LEU A 94 -5.18 -5.06 23.62
CA LEU A 94 -3.73 -5.16 23.44
C LEU A 94 -3.03 -5.53 24.74
N ALA A 95 -1.95 -6.29 24.60
CA ALA A 95 -0.97 -6.53 25.64
C ALA A 95 0.43 -6.42 25.05
N ARG A 96 1.37 -5.83 25.80
CA ARG A 96 2.76 -5.68 25.38
C ARG A 96 3.68 -5.88 26.58
N VAL A 97 4.79 -6.55 26.34
CA VAL A 97 5.87 -6.71 27.29
C VAL A 97 7.17 -6.25 26.65
N ILE A 98 7.91 -5.43 27.35
CA ILE A 98 9.29 -5.06 27.03
C ILE A 98 10.14 -5.49 28.20
N TYR A 99 11.18 -6.26 27.91
CA TYR A 99 12.08 -6.76 28.92
C TYR A 99 13.53 -6.57 28.51
N ASN A 100 14.33 -6.11 29.45
CA ASN A 100 15.75 -5.86 29.29
C ASN A 100 16.50 -6.53 30.44
N TYR A 101 17.43 -7.41 30.12
CA TYR A 101 18.31 -8.05 31.08
C TYR A 101 19.72 -7.49 30.94
N LYS A 102 20.20 -6.86 32.01
CA LYS A 102 21.55 -6.27 32.13
C LYS A 102 21.92 -5.28 31.01
N GLY A 103 20.95 -4.66 30.35
CA GLY A 103 21.22 -3.84 29.18
C GLY A 103 21.70 -4.60 27.92
N LYS A 104 21.91 -5.90 28.01
CA LYS A 104 22.49 -6.74 26.96
C LYS A 104 21.47 -7.49 26.13
N TYR A 105 20.49 -8.09 26.80
CA TYR A 105 19.46 -8.92 26.17
C TYR A 105 18.13 -8.18 26.20
N LEU A 106 17.65 -7.86 25.02
CA LEU A 106 16.45 -7.08 24.82
C LEU A 106 15.37 -7.99 24.26
N PHE A 107 14.20 -7.97 24.83
CA PHE A 107 13.03 -8.70 24.36
C PHE A 107 11.81 -7.78 24.32
N ASN A 108 11.03 -7.87 23.27
CA ASN A 108 9.69 -7.30 23.22
C ASN A 108 8.70 -8.30 22.65
N GLY A 109 7.51 -8.33 23.21
CA GLY A 109 6.41 -9.14 22.72
C GLY A 109 5.12 -8.34 22.79
N SER A 110 4.29 -8.43 21.78
CA SER A 110 2.95 -7.84 21.81
C SER A 110 1.91 -8.79 21.25
N PHE A 111 0.72 -8.66 21.78
CA PHE A 111 -0.48 -9.33 21.29
C PHE A 111 -1.58 -8.28 21.15
N ARG A 112 -2.33 -8.36 20.04
CA ARG A 112 -3.48 -7.51 19.79
C ARG A 112 -4.60 -8.34 19.17
N ARG A 113 -5.80 -8.16 19.69
CA ARG A 113 -7.02 -8.70 19.12
C ARG A 113 -7.91 -7.55 18.69
N ASP A 114 -8.18 -7.49 17.40
CA ASP A 114 -8.97 -6.43 16.79
C ASP A 114 -10.28 -6.97 16.24
N GLY A 115 -11.36 -6.26 16.52
CA GLY A 115 -12.68 -6.47 15.94
C GLY A 115 -13.10 -5.29 15.10
N SER A 116 -13.75 -5.53 13.96
CA SER A 116 -14.20 -4.49 13.04
C SER A 116 -15.59 -4.78 12.49
N SER A 117 -16.44 -3.75 12.50
CA SER A 117 -17.76 -3.80 11.87
C SER A 117 -17.71 -3.93 10.35
N ALA A 118 -16.57 -3.63 9.71
CA ALA A 118 -16.40 -3.81 8.27
C ALA A 118 -16.50 -5.28 7.81
N PHE A 119 -16.30 -6.22 8.73
CA PHE A 119 -16.43 -7.67 8.50
C PHE A 119 -17.68 -8.27 9.16
N SER A 120 -18.66 -7.43 9.53
CA SER A 120 -19.95 -7.91 10.03
C SER A 120 -20.59 -8.88 9.03
N TYR A 121 -21.30 -9.89 9.55
CA TYR A 121 -21.96 -10.94 8.77
C TYR A 121 -21.04 -11.94 8.05
N THR A 122 -19.71 -11.83 8.22
CA THR A 122 -18.76 -12.78 7.61
C THR A 122 -18.28 -13.87 8.59
N GLY A 123 -18.46 -13.65 9.88
CA GLY A 123 -17.87 -14.48 10.94
C GLY A 123 -16.36 -14.23 11.14
N ASN A 124 -15.79 -13.24 10.44
CA ASN A 124 -14.37 -12.89 10.48
C ASN A 124 -14.15 -11.50 11.09
N GLU A 125 -15.06 -11.02 11.92
CA GLU A 125 -14.99 -9.71 12.57
C GLU A 125 -13.71 -9.55 13.39
N TRP A 126 -13.28 -10.63 14.03
CA TRP A 126 -12.15 -10.64 14.97
C TRP A 126 -10.91 -11.27 14.38
N GLN A 127 -9.76 -10.59 14.55
CA GLN A 127 -8.46 -11.10 14.15
C GLN A 127 -7.42 -10.90 15.25
N ASN A 128 -6.50 -11.84 15.37
CA ASN A 128 -5.40 -11.80 16.33
C ASN A 128 -4.10 -11.45 15.60
N PHE A 129 -3.34 -10.55 16.21
CA PHE A 129 -2.03 -10.13 15.75
C PHE A 129 -1.03 -10.24 16.89
N PHE A 130 0.19 -10.60 16.56
CA PHE A 130 1.26 -10.69 17.53
C PHE A 130 2.58 -10.26 16.93
N SER A 131 3.48 -9.77 17.79
CA SER A 131 4.86 -9.53 17.40
C SER A 131 5.80 -9.98 18.50
N LEU A 132 6.97 -10.45 18.09
CA LEU A 132 8.09 -10.83 18.94
C LEU A 132 9.35 -10.18 18.37
N GLY A 133 10.16 -9.58 19.22
CA GLY A 133 11.45 -9.04 18.83
C GLY A 133 12.51 -9.34 19.89
N GLY A 134 13.71 -9.62 19.42
CA GLY A 134 14.86 -9.83 20.26
C GLY A 134 16.05 -8.97 19.80
N GLY A 135 16.83 -8.51 20.74
CA GLY A 135 18.07 -7.79 20.50
C GLY A 135 19.16 -8.27 21.47
N TRP A 136 20.36 -8.40 20.96
CA TRP A 136 21.53 -8.72 21.74
C TRP A 136 22.62 -7.68 21.54
N LEU A 137 22.92 -6.93 22.60
CA LEU A 137 24.08 -6.04 22.62
C LEU A 137 25.35 -6.88 22.83
N MET A 138 25.86 -7.41 21.73
CA MET A 138 26.99 -8.34 21.73
C MET A 138 28.28 -7.65 22.21
N SER A 139 28.42 -6.34 21.94
CA SER A 139 29.55 -5.53 22.41
C SER A 139 29.70 -5.48 23.94
N GLU A 140 28.59 -5.71 24.69
CA GLU A 140 28.61 -5.72 26.16
C GLU A 140 29.08 -7.04 26.75
N GLU A 141 29.39 -8.06 25.92
CA GLU A 141 29.91 -9.33 26.39
C GLU A 141 31.41 -9.26 26.71
N GLU A 142 31.84 -10.03 27.68
CA GLU A 142 33.23 -10.02 28.13
C GLU A 142 34.23 -10.34 27.00
N PHE A 143 33.86 -11.26 26.09
CA PHE A 143 34.71 -11.65 24.95
C PHE A 143 34.85 -10.57 23.86
N MET A 144 34.04 -9.51 23.91
CA MET A 144 34.08 -8.39 22.96
C MET A 144 34.77 -7.15 23.51
N LYS A 145 34.97 -7.03 24.82
CA LYS A 145 35.50 -5.84 25.48
C LYS A 145 36.93 -5.44 25.06
N ASP A 146 37.72 -6.37 24.60
CA ASP A 146 39.09 -6.11 24.15
C ASP A 146 39.16 -5.52 22.73
N ILE A 147 38.05 -5.44 22.03
CA ILE A 147 37.98 -4.94 20.66
C ILE A 147 37.86 -3.42 20.68
N LYS A 148 38.96 -2.69 20.70
CA LYS A 148 39.02 -1.23 20.91
C LYS A 148 38.43 -0.38 19.80
N TRP A 149 38.25 -0.93 18.62
CA TRP A 149 37.65 -0.22 17.48
C TRP A 149 36.14 -0.40 17.39
N LEU A 150 35.56 -1.31 18.17
CA LEU A 150 34.15 -1.61 18.24
C LEU A 150 33.55 -0.93 19.48
N ASP A 151 32.70 0.08 19.27
CA ASP A 151 32.02 0.81 20.34
C ASP A 151 30.68 0.17 20.70
N MET A 152 29.96 -0.32 19.70
CA MET A 152 28.69 -0.99 19.88
C MET A 152 28.44 -2.00 18.75
N LEU A 153 27.94 -3.16 19.08
CA LEU A 153 27.40 -4.15 18.15
C LEU A 153 26.13 -4.74 18.74
N LYS A 154 25.04 -4.56 18.03
CA LYS A 154 23.73 -5.11 18.37
C LYS A 154 23.22 -5.98 17.23
N ILE A 155 22.89 -7.21 17.53
CA ILE A 155 22.18 -8.12 16.63
C ILE A 155 20.68 -8.04 16.98
N LYS A 156 19.83 -7.97 15.97
CA LYS A 156 18.37 -7.86 16.17
C LYS A 156 17.63 -8.77 15.22
N ALA A 157 16.50 -9.32 15.70
CA ALA A 157 15.57 -10.06 14.87
C ALA A 157 14.14 -9.80 15.37
N SER A 158 13.21 -9.73 14.46
CA SER A 158 11.79 -9.60 14.80
C SER A 158 10.90 -10.38 13.84
N TYR A 159 9.75 -10.77 14.36
CA TYR A 159 8.63 -11.30 13.60
C TYR A 159 7.36 -10.62 14.08
N GLY A 160 6.50 -10.24 13.15
CA GLY A 160 5.23 -9.64 13.51
C GLY A 160 4.14 -9.85 12.47
N THR A 161 2.91 -9.76 12.95
CA THR A 161 1.71 -9.78 12.11
C THR A 161 0.92 -8.50 12.30
N LEU A 162 0.38 -7.97 11.20
CA LEU A 162 -0.46 -6.78 11.17
C LEU A 162 -1.71 -7.07 10.35
N GLY A 163 -2.82 -6.44 10.70
CA GLY A 163 -4.06 -6.49 9.93
C GLY A 163 -4.33 -5.21 9.19
N ASN A 164 -4.92 -5.33 8.02
CA ASN A 164 -5.48 -4.22 7.26
C ASN A 164 -6.97 -4.46 7.04
N GLN A 165 -7.77 -3.43 7.33
CA GLN A 165 -9.21 -3.37 7.12
C GLN A 165 -9.62 -2.18 6.26
N ASN A 166 -8.67 -1.59 5.53
CA ASN A 166 -8.96 -0.41 4.71
C ASN A 166 -9.79 -0.83 3.50
N LEU A 167 -11.07 -0.54 3.57
CA LEU A 167 -12.09 -0.86 2.59
C LEU A 167 -12.82 0.41 2.22
N ASP A 168 -12.99 0.66 0.93
CA ASP A 168 -13.73 1.83 0.43
C ASP A 168 -15.22 1.77 0.76
N LYS A 169 -15.76 0.57 0.95
CA LYS A 169 -17.16 0.34 1.32
C LYS A 169 -17.30 0.09 2.83
N ALA A 170 -18.28 0.71 3.45
CA ALA A 170 -18.52 0.53 4.89
C ALA A 170 -19.00 -0.89 5.24
N TYR A 171 -19.78 -1.50 4.34
CA TYR A 171 -20.43 -2.79 4.53
C TYR A 171 -20.21 -3.71 3.31
N PRO A 172 -18.97 -4.13 3.04
CA PRO A 172 -18.63 -4.82 1.79
C PRO A 172 -19.21 -6.25 1.70
N ALA A 173 -19.60 -6.82 2.81
CA ALA A 173 -20.21 -8.16 2.87
C ALA A 173 -21.75 -8.14 2.83
N GLU A 174 -22.37 -6.97 2.93
CA GLU A 174 -23.82 -6.86 2.93
C GLU A 174 -24.39 -6.75 1.50
N PRO A 175 -25.51 -7.43 1.21
CA PRO A 175 -26.20 -7.35 -0.07
C PRO A 175 -26.99 -6.04 -0.17
N LEU A 176 -26.35 -4.98 -0.64
CA LEU A 176 -27.04 -3.71 -0.91
C LEU A 176 -27.77 -3.75 -2.24
N LEU A 177 -28.98 -3.20 -2.29
CA LEU A 177 -29.78 -3.06 -3.49
C LEU A 177 -29.66 -1.65 -4.07
N SER A 178 -29.52 -1.56 -5.39
CA SER A 178 -29.62 -0.32 -6.15
C SER A 178 -30.94 -0.28 -6.92
N ASN A 179 -31.59 0.87 -6.90
CA ASN A 179 -32.80 1.16 -7.67
C ASN A 179 -32.53 1.90 -9.00
N ALA A 180 -31.26 1.95 -9.41
CA ALA A 180 -30.83 2.64 -10.65
C ALA A 180 -31.23 1.90 -11.94
N TYR A 181 -31.87 0.76 -11.82
CA TYR A 181 -32.22 -0.13 -12.94
C TYR A 181 -33.71 -0.07 -13.21
N SER A 182 -34.07 -0.27 -14.47
CA SER A 182 -35.47 -0.35 -14.92
C SER A 182 -35.66 -1.52 -15.86
N ALA A 183 -36.81 -2.16 -15.78
CA ALA A 183 -37.18 -3.23 -16.68
C ALA A 183 -38.39 -2.79 -17.52
N VAL A 184 -38.45 -3.23 -18.77
CA VAL A 184 -39.52 -2.90 -19.70
C VAL A 184 -40.41 -4.12 -19.87
N PHE A 185 -41.71 -3.98 -19.60
CA PHE A 185 -42.71 -5.05 -19.72
C PHE A 185 -43.91 -4.62 -20.53
N GLY A 186 -44.56 -5.58 -21.17
CA GLY A 186 -45.87 -5.44 -21.81
C GLY A 186 -45.88 -4.87 -23.23
N LYS A 187 -47.07 -4.83 -23.82
CA LYS A 187 -47.38 -4.16 -25.09
C LYS A 187 -48.66 -3.32 -24.86
N PRO A 188 -48.57 -1.95 -24.85
CA PRO A 188 -47.38 -1.14 -25.07
C PRO A 188 -46.34 -1.32 -23.97
N SER A 189 -45.06 -1.05 -24.30
CA SER A 189 -43.94 -1.18 -23.38
C SER A 189 -44.04 -0.16 -22.23
N ILE A 190 -44.07 -0.64 -20.99
CA ILE A 190 -44.06 0.18 -19.77
C ILE A 190 -42.77 -0.04 -19.02
N ILE A 191 -42.14 1.07 -18.60
CA ILE A 191 -40.91 1.05 -17.80
C ILE A 191 -41.30 0.91 -16.32
N TYR A 192 -40.80 -0.11 -15.68
CA TYR A 192 -40.93 -0.33 -14.24
C TYR A 192 -39.59 -0.14 -13.54
N PRO A 193 -39.54 0.58 -12.42
CA PRO A 193 -38.34 0.61 -11.60
C PRO A 193 -38.02 -0.80 -11.07
N GLY A 194 -36.76 -1.18 -11.18
CA GLY A 194 -36.27 -2.46 -10.72
C GLY A 194 -35.18 -2.31 -9.65
N TYR A 195 -34.92 -3.37 -8.93
CA TYR A 195 -33.85 -3.44 -7.97
C TYR A 195 -32.85 -4.50 -8.40
N GLN A 196 -31.58 -4.19 -8.28
CA GLN A 196 -30.48 -5.11 -8.55
C GLN A 196 -29.46 -5.01 -7.41
N LEU A 197 -28.69 -6.04 -7.19
CA LEU A 197 -27.54 -5.95 -6.28
C LEU A 197 -26.61 -4.82 -6.75
N ALA A 198 -26.31 -3.89 -5.84
CA ALA A 198 -25.40 -2.79 -6.13
C ALA A 198 -23.99 -3.32 -6.43
N TYR A 199 -23.59 -4.38 -5.73
CA TYR A 199 -22.34 -5.13 -5.94
C TYR A 199 -22.56 -6.56 -5.43
N LEU A 200 -21.65 -7.48 -5.83
CA LEU A 200 -21.69 -8.84 -5.35
C LEU A 200 -21.08 -8.88 -3.93
N PRO A 201 -21.86 -9.17 -2.87
CA PRO A 201 -21.34 -9.27 -1.53
C PRO A 201 -20.46 -10.50 -1.36
N ASN A 202 -19.41 -10.39 -0.55
CA ASN A 202 -18.54 -11.51 -0.23
C ASN A 202 -18.74 -11.96 1.23
N PRO A 203 -19.49 -13.02 1.49
CA PRO A 203 -19.73 -13.50 2.86
C PRO A 203 -18.48 -14.13 3.49
N ASN A 204 -17.44 -14.42 2.71
CA ASN A 204 -16.19 -14.99 3.19
C ASN A 204 -15.08 -13.94 3.35
N LEU A 205 -15.44 -12.66 3.27
CA LEU A 205 -14.48 -11.58 3.39
C LEU A 205 -13.77 -11.63 4.74
N ARG A 206 -12.46 -11.47 4.75
CA ARG A 206 -11.62 -11.49 5.94
C ARG A 206 -10.53 -10.44 5.89
N TRP A 207 -9.90 -10.20 7.02
CA TRP A 207 -8.80 -9.27 7.16
C TRP A 207 -7.65 -9.61 6.21
N GLU A 208 -7.12 -8.60 5.56
CA GLU A 208 -5.80 -8.70 4.95
C GLU A 208 -4.76 -8.80 6.06
N LYS A 209 -3.86 -9.76 5.97
CA LYS A 209 -2.83 -10.04 6.97
C LYS A 209 -1.45 -9.85 6.39
N VAL A 210 -0.65 -9.05 7.08
CA VAL A 210 0.76 -8.88 6.77
C VAL A 210 1.58 -9.64 7.79
N GLU A 211 2.48 -10.51 7.34
CA GLU A 211 3.48 -11.20 8.13
C GLU A 211 4.86 -10.68 7.74
N ALA A 212 5.59 -10.14 8.70
CA ALA A 212 6.91 -9.57 8.47
C ALA A 212 7.98 -10.25 9.32
N TRP A 213 9.12 -10.55 8.70
CA TRP A 213 10.36 -11.02 9.32
C TRP A 213 11.47 -10.02 9.06
N GLU A 214 12.22 -9.71 10.07
CA GLU A 214 13.40 -8.87 9.98
C GLU A 214 14.53 -9.46 10.79
N ALA A 215 15.74 -9.41 10.23
CA ALA A 215 16.96 -9.76 10.93
C ALA A 215 18.08 -8.83 10.48
N GLY A 216 18.87 -8.33 11.43
CA GLY A 216 19.89 -7.35 11.11
C GLY A 216 20.82 -7.05 12.27
N PHE A 217 21.66 -6.08 12.04
CA PHE A 217 22.60 -5.58 13.02
C PHE A 217 22.74 -4.07 12.96
N GLU A 218 23.18 -3.50 14.07
CA GLU A 218 23.59 -2.10 14.21
C GLU A 218 24.97 -2.07 14.84
N THR A 219 25.88 -1.26 14.33
CA THR A 219 27.22 -1.14 14.90
C THR A 219 27.73 0.28 14.88
N ASN A 220 28.43 0.66 15.95
CA ASN A 220 29.20 1.87 16.05
C ASN A 220 30.68 1.50 16.16
N LEU A 221 31.51 2.15 15.38
CA LEU A 221 32.92 1.85 15.26
C LEU A 221 33.75 3.13 15.39
N LEU A 222 35.03 2.97 15.75
CA LEU A 222 36.04 4.02 15.70
C LEU A 222 35.69 5.24 16.56
N ARG A 223 35.33 5.00 17.83
CA ARG A 223 34.85 6.04 18.78
C ARG A 223 33.58 6.74 18.31
N ASN A 224 32.58 5.94 17.88
CA ASN A 224 31.29 6.38 17.36
C ASN A 224 31.38 7.29 16.10
N ARG A 225 32.50 7.26 15.37
CA ARG A 225 32.61 8.02 14.11
C ARG A 225 31.90 7.34 12.97
N LEU A 226 31.95 6.02 12.89
CA LEU A 226 31.28 5.22 11.87
C LEU A 226 30.10 4.48 12.49
N HIS A 227 28.91 4.79 12.02
CA HIS A 227 27.70 4.02 12.27
C HIS A 227 27.34 3.22 11.03
N PHE A 228 27.08 1.95 11.18
CA PHE A 228 26.63 1.08 10.10
C PHE A 228 25.49 0.19 10.58
N GLU A 229 24.42 0.11 9.80
CA GLU A 229 23.31 -0.81 10.02
C GLU A 229 22.96 -1.57 8.74
N GLY A 230 22.49 -2.80 8.93
CA GLY A 230 22.01 -3.64 7.85
C GLY A 230 20.86 -4.50 8.33
N VAL A 231 19.80 -4.56 7.54
CA VAL A 231 18.60 -5.35 7.83
C VAL A 231 18.19 -6.10 6.58
N TYR A 232 17.97 -7.40 6.71
CA TYR A 232 17.22 -8.20 5.76
C TYR A 232 15.77 -8.25 6.21
N TYR A 233 14.84 -8.01 5.31
CA TYR A 233 13.42 -8.11 5.58
C TYR A 233 12.69 -9.00 4.57
N MET A 234 11.60 -9.62 5.05
CA MET A 234 10.64 -10.34 4.22
C MET A 234 9.23 -10.07 4.74
N LYS A 235 8.38 -9.51 3.87
CA LYS A 235 7.00 -9.15 4.17
C LYS A 235 6.07 -9.90 3.23
N ASN A 236 5.17 -10.71 3.80
CA ASN A 236 4.13 -11.43 3.07
C ASN A 236 2.77 -10.79 3.39
N THR A 237 2.11 -10.22 2.38
CA THR A 237 0.72 -9.79 2.48
C THR A 237 -0.15 -10.92 1.99
N LYS A 238 -0.97 -11.48 2.87
CA LYS A 238 -1.93 -12.56 2.60
C LYS A 238 -3.34 -12.00 2.60
N ASP A 239 -4.23 -12.68 1.86
CA ASP A 239 -5.62 -12.27 1.78
C ASP A 239 -5.80 -10.81 1.34
N LEU A 240 -4.98 -10.37 0.37
CA LEU A 240 -4.98 -9.01 -0.17
C LEU A 240 -6.40 -8.55 -0.49
N LEU A 241 -6.83 -7.46 0.12
CA LEU A 241 -8.13 -6.86 -0.13
C LEU A 241 -8.09 -6.01 -1.40
N ALA A 242 -8.85 -6.40 -2.41
CA ALA A 242 -8.98 -5.63 -3.64
C ALA A 242 -10.34 -5.83 -4.30
N GLU A 243 -10.65 -4.99 -5.29
CA GLU A 243 -11.86 -5.13 -6.08
C GLU A 243 -11.81 -6.38 -6.97
N VAL A 244 -12.88 -7.16 -6.92
CA VAL A 244 -13.11 -8.29 -7.82
C VAL A 244 -14.04 -7.84 -8.93
N PRO A 245 -13.72 -8.06 -10.20
CA PRO A 245 -14.58 -7.70 -11.31
C PRO A 245 -16.02 -8.20 -11.10
N GLY A 246 -16.99 -7.33 -11.37
CA GLY A 246 -18.40 -7.67 -11.27
C GLY A 246 -18.82 -8.71 -12.33
N ILE A 247 -19.80 -9.53 -11.97
CA ILE A 247 -20.41 -10.49 -12.88
C ILE A 247 -21.72 -9.88 -13.40
N SER A 248 -22.00 -10.03 -14.70
CA SER A 248 -23.31 -9.69 -15.31
C SER A 248 -23.78 -8.24 -15.03
N GLY A 249 -22.89 -7.26 -15.13
CA GLY A 249 -23.23 -5.84 -14.99
C GLY A 249 -23.34 -5.34 -13.55
N THR A 250 -22.97 -6.13 -12.54
CA THR A 250 -22.83 -5.64 -11.17
C THR A 250 -21.56 -4.79 -11.02
N ILE A 251 -21.58 -3.84 -10.09
CA ILE A 251 -20.38 -3.11 -9.70
C ILE A 251 -19.39 -4.10 -9.04
N PRO A 252 -18.06 -3.92 -9.23
CA PRO A 252 -17.06 -4.73 -8.57
C PRO A 252 -17.29 -4.85 -7.06
N GLY A 253 -17.22 -6.06 -6.53
CA GLY A 253 -17.21 -6.34 -5.10
C GLY A 253 -15.80 -6.26 -4.53
N ILE A 254 -15.66 -6.46 -3.22
CA ILE A 254 -14.35 -6.60 -2.57
C ILE A 254 -14.13 -8.07 -2.22
N GLY A 255 -12.92 -8.55 -2.48
CA GLY A 255 -12.52 -9.91 -2.16
C GLY A 255 -11.08 -10.01 -1.66
N ASN A 256 -10.75 -11.16 -1.10
CA ASN A 256 -9.39 -11.50 -0.72
C ASN A 256 -8.70 -12.18 -1.92
N LEU A 257 -7.87 -11.42 -2.65
CA LEU A 257 -7.40 -11.81 -3.99
C LEU A 257 -6.14 -12.66 -4.03
N GLY A 258 -5.37 -12.74 -2.97
CA GLY A 258 -4.16 -13.55 -3.03
C GLY A 258 -3.05 -13.13 -2.09
N GLN A 259 -1.82 -13.46 -2.46
CA GLN A 259 -0.64 -13.21 -1.65
C GLN A 259 0.45 -12.50 -2.44
N ILE A 260 1.05 -11.48 -1.81
CA ILE A 260 2.19 -10.72 -2.33
C ILE A 260 3.35 -10.83 -1.34
N GLN A 261 4.55 -11.04 -1.86
CA GLN A 261 5.78 -11.02 -1.08
C GLN A 261 6.67 -9.85 -1.49
N ASN A 262 7.15 -9.11 -0.50
CA ASN A 262 8.22 -8.15 -0.64
C ASN A 262 9.39 -8.59 0.22
N LYS A 263 10.60 -8.60 -0.33
CA LYS A 263 11.82 -8.90 0.42
C LYS A 263 12.99 -8.09 -0.11
N GLY A 264 13.96 -7.84 0.75
CA GLY A 264 15.12 -7.07 0.36
C GLY A 264 16.09 -6.87 1.51
N VAL A 265 17.06 -6.01 1.25
CA VAL A 265 18.08 -5.59 2.21
C VAL A 265 18.04 -4.07 2.30
N GLU A 266 18.10 -3.57 3.51
CA GLU A 266 18.28 -2.15 3.81
C GLU A 266 19.65 -1.98 4.49
N MET A 267 20.41 -1.01 4.03
CA MET A 267 21.72 -0.66 4.59
C MET A 267 21.80 0.84 4.76
N ALA A 268 22.39 1.28 5.87
CA ALA A 268 22.75 2.67 6.07
C ALA A 268 24.14 2.77 6.70
N VAL A 269 24.92 3.70 6.22
CA VAL A 269 26.25 4.02 6.76
C VAL A 269 26.33 5.52 7.00
N THR A 270 26.87 5.90 8.14
CA THR A 270 27.11 7.30 8.47
C THR A 270 28.50 7.44 9.08
N TRP A 271 29.29 8.31 8.48
CA TRP A 271 30.55 8.77 9.06
C TRP A 271 30.38 10.16 9.62
N ARG A 272 30.83 10.41 10.84
CA ARG A 272 30.87 11.74 11.46
C ARG A 272 32.22 11.95 12.12
N ASP A 273 32.84 13.09 11.86
CA ASP A 273 34.10 13.44 12.51
C ASP A 273 34.23 14.96 12.64
N GLN A 274 35.22 15.38 13.45
CA GLN A 274 35.56 16.77 13.65
C GLN A 274 37.08 16.94 13.62
N ILE A 275 37.56 17.86 12.80
CA ILE A 275 38.97 18.22 12.70
C ILE A 275 39.09 19.71 12.98
N GLY A 276 39.58 20.06 14.19
CA GLY A 276 39.59 21.44 14.66
C GLY A 276 38.18 22.04 14.70
N GLU A 277 37.97 23.15 13.96
CA GLU A 277 36.67 23.84 13.87
C GLU A 277 35.76 23.26 12.75
N TRP A 278 36.24 22.29 11.99
CA TRP A 278 35.49 21.65 10.91
C TRP A 278 34.83 20.39 11.42
N GLY A 279 33.49 20.38 11.40
CA GLY A 279 32.69 19.18 11.57
C GLY A 279 32.17 18.69 10.23
N TYR A 280 32.19 17.40 9.97
CA TYR A 280 31.65 16.84 8.75
C TYR A 280 30.91 15.52 9.01
N SER A 281 29.90 15.28 8.18
CA SER A 281 29.13 14.05 8.17
C SER A 281 28.88 13.60 6.75
N VAL A 282 29.05 12.31 6.49
CA VAL A 282 28.72 11.66 5.23
C VAL A 282 27.80 10.49 5.54
N SER A 283 26.64 10.44 4.91
CA SER A 283 25.70 9.33 5.05
C SER A 283 25.33 8.78 3.70
N ALA A 284 25.18 7.48 3.62
CA ALA A 284 24.62 6.79 2.46
C ALA A 284 23.64 5.71 2.92
N ASN A 285 22.58 5.53 2.16
CA ASN A 285 21.63 4.44 2.36
C ASN A 285 21.34 3.72 1.04
N LEU A 286 20.99 2.45 1.16
CA LEU A 286 20.63 1.59 0.04
C LEU A 286 19.50 0.68 0.47
N THR A 287 18.43 0.63 -0.31
CA THR A 287 17.35 -0.32 -0.14
C THR A 287 17.17 -1.13 -1.42
N THR A 288 17.14 -2.44 -1.29
CA THR A 288 16.76 -3.34 -2.39
C THR A 288 15.36 -3.87 -2.17
N ILE A 289 14.60 -4.04 -3.26
CA ILE A 289 13.22 -4.53 -3.19
C ILE A 289 13.03 -5.58 -4.28
N LYS A 290 12.58 -6.78 -3.86
CA LYS A 290 12.02 -7.80 -4.75
C LYS A 290 10.54 -7.96 -4.39
N ASN A 291 9.65 -7.46 -5.25
CA ASN A 291 8.21 -7.64 -5.17
C ASN A 291 7.80 -8.84 -6.05
N GLU A 292 6.92 -9.71 -5.56
CA GLU A 292 6.44 -10.88 -6.28
C GLU A 292 5.03 -11.26 -5.82
N VAL A 293 4.10 -11.40 -6.74
CA VAL A 293 2.77 -11.98 -6.50
C VAL A 293 2.94 -13.49 -6.38
N LYS A 294 2.65 -14.05 -5.20
CA LYS A 294 2.80 -15.50 -4.93
C LYS A 294 1.62 -16.32 -5.41
N SER A 295 0.43 -15.79 -5.24
CA SER A 295 -0.81 -16.41 -5.70
C SER A 295 -1.89 -15.36 -5.90
N LEU A 296 -2.83 -15.66 -6.75
CA LEU A 296 -4.11 -14.97 -6.88
C LEU A 296 -5.25 -15.96 -6.62
N VAL A 297 -6.50 -15.49 -6.68
CA VAL A 297 -7.71 -16.28 -6.36
C VAL A 297 -7.75 -17.62 -7.08
N GLN A 298 -7.27 -17.67 -8.30
CA GLN A 298 -7.28 -18.82 -9.17
C GLN A 298 -5.98 -18.88 -9.98
N GLU A 299 -5.51 -20.09 -10.28
CA GLU A 299 -4.36 -20.28 -11.17
C GLU A 299 -4.66 -19.72 -12.57
N GLY A 300 -3.70 -19.03 -13.15
CA GLY A 300 -3.85 -18.34 -14.44
C GLY A 300 -4.66 -17.03 -14.38
N TYR A 301 -5.21 -16.65 -13.21
CA TYR A 301 -5.92 -15.38 -13.06
C TYR A 301 -4.94 -14.21 -13.16
N SER A 302 -5.36 -13.16 -13.87
CA SER A 302 -4.62 -11.91 -13.97
C SER A 302 -5.54 -10.72 -13.72
N ILE A 303 -5.01 -9.70 -13.06
CA ILE A 303 -5.67 -8.41 -12.92
C ILE A 303 -5.05 -7.47 -13.96
N ILE A 304 -5.89 -6.93 -14.80
CA ILE A 304 -5.50 -6.03 -15.88
C ILE A 304 -6.02 -4.64 -15.54
N ALA A 305 -5.16 -3.64 -15.63
CA ALA A 305 -5.48 -2.27 -15.32
C ALA A 305 -4.86 -1.30 -16.34
N GLY A 306 -5.33 -0.04 -16.29
CA GLY A 306 -4.94 1.03 -17.21
C GLY A 306 -5.79 1.10 -18.46
N ASP A 307 -5.95 2.30 -19.01
CA ASP A 307 -6.84 2.59 -20.17
C ASP A 307 -6.51 1.76 -21.42
N LYS A 308 -5.23 1.35 -21.56
CA LYS A 308 -4.73 0.52 -22.68
C LYS A 308 -4.30 -0.87 -22.21
N GLN A 309 -4.74 -1.30 -21.03
CA GLN A 309 -4.39 -2.60 -20.46
C GLN A 309 -2.87 -2.83 -20.34
N GLN A 310 -2.15 -1.77 -19.99
CA GLN A 310 -0.69 -1.80 -19.92
C GLN A 310 -0.13 -2.29 -18.58
N SER A 311 -0.95 -2.44 -17.56
CA SER A 311 -0.56 -2.90 -16.23
C SER A 311 -1.18 -4.27 -15.94
N TYR A 312 -0.33 -5.23 -15.60
CA TYR A 312 -0.72 -6.60 -15.30
C TYR A 312 -0.26 -7.02 -13.91
N THR A 313 -1.09 -7.78 -13.24
CA THR A 313 -0.75 -8.47 -11.98
C THR A 313 -1.05 -9.94 -12.13
N MET A 314 -0.03 -10.78 -12.06
CA MET A 314 -0.13 -12.23 -12.24
C MET A 314 0.85 -12.94 -11.30
N ALA A 315 0.53 -14.15 -10.87
CA ALA A 315 1.41 -14.96 -10.04
C ALA A 315 2.79 -15.20 -10.71
N GLY A 316 3.86 -15.09 -9.93
CA GLY A 316 5.25 -15.19 -10.39
C GLY A 316 5.89 -13.88 -10.84
N TYR A 317 5.11 -12.81 -11.00
CA TYR A 317 5.57 -11.50 -11.46
C TYR A 317 5.41 -10.42 -10.37
N PRO A 318 6.06 -9.25 -10.51
CA PRO A 318 5.78 -8.09 -9.67
C PRO A 318 4.33 -7.61 -9.83
N ILE A 319 3.76 -7.02 -8.79
CA ILE A 319 2.44 -6.40 -8.88
C ILE A 319 2.44 -5.24 -9.88
N GLY A 320 1.45 -5.19 -10.76
CA GLY A 320 1.27 -4.08 -11.70
C GLY A 320 2.39 -3.93 -12.72
N TYR A 321 3.11 -5.00 -13.05
CA TYR A 321 4.18 -4.91 -14.04
C TYR A 321 3.67 -4.42 -15.39
N PHE A 322 4.54 -3.74 -16.15
CA PHE A 322 4.18 -3.29 -17.49
C PHE A 322 4.23 -4.45 -18.48
N TYR A 323 3.13 -4.63 -19.19
CA TYR A 323 2.92 -5.72 -20.12
C TYR A 323 2.70 -5.18 -21.53
N GLY A 324 3.49 -5.63 -22.48
CA GLY A 324 3.45 -5.15 -23.84
C GLY A 324 4.51 -5.81 -24.72
N TYR A 325 4.72 -5.24 -25.89
CA TYR A 325 5.72 -5.73 -26.84
C TYR A 325 7.11 -5.18 -26.48
N LYS A 326 8.09 -6.07 -26.44
CA LYS A 326 9.48 -5.69 -26.22
C LYS A 326 10.04 -5.10 -27.52
N VAL A 327 10.52 -3.87 -27.45
CA VAL A 327 11.15 -3.18 -28.57
C VAL A 327 12.62 -3.60 -28.71
N GLU A 328 13.05 -4.03 -29.87
CA GLU A 328 14.44 -4.35 -30.22
C GLU A 328 15.14 -3.22 -30.97
N GLY A 329 14.37 -2.36 -31.63
CA GLY A 329 14.93 -1.26 -32.41
C GLY A 329 13.88 -0.59 -33.30
N VAL A 330 14.36 -0.01 -34.39
CA VAL A 330 13.55 0.65 -35.41
C VAL A 330 13.97 0.06 -36.77
N TYR A 331 13.01 -0.28 -37.61
CA TYR A 331 13.30 -0.76 -38.95
C TYR A 331 14.06 0.28 -39.78
N GLN A 332 15.24 -0.08 -40.28
CA GLN A 332 16.12 0.85 -41.01
C GLN A 332 15.82 0.92 -42.51
N SER A 333 15.29 -0.16 -43.08
CA SER A 333 15.00 -0.29 -44.51
C SER A 333 13.95 -1.36 -44.78
N GLN A 334 13.45 -1.43 -46.02
CA GLN A 334 12.57 -2.50 -46.44
C GLN A 334 13.27 -3.88 -46.34
N ALA A 335 14.54 -3.99 -46.65
CA ALA A 335 15.31 -5.20 -46.48
C ALA A 335 15.42 -5.69 -45.03
N ASP A 336 15.48 -4.76 -44.06
CA ASP A 336 15.44 -5.13 -42.65
C ASP A 336 14.05 -5.66 -42.23
N ILE A 337 12.96 -5.09 -42.78
CA ILE A 337 11.61 -5.59 -42.56
C ILE A 337 11.48 -7.01 -43.11
N ASP A 338 11.93 -7.22 -44.36
CA ASP A 338 11.82 -8.52 -45.05
C ASP A 338 12.64 -9.64 -44.39
N ALA A 339 13.71 -9.26 -43.67
CA ALA A 339 14.58 -10.16 -42.92
C ALA A 339 14.13 -10.39 -41.46
N SER A 340 13.09 -9.70 -41.00
CA SER A 340 12.59 -9.76 -39.63
C SER A 340 11.33 -10.63 -39.51
N PRO A 341 10.94 -11.07 -38.29
CA PRO A 341 9.66 -11.69 -38.08
C PRO A 341 8.50 -10.87 -38.63
N LYS A 342 7.57 -11.51 -39.29
CA LYS A 342 6.44 -10.84 -39.95
C LYS A 342 5.52 -10.16 -38.90
N ASN A 343 5.34 -8.87 -39.02
CA ASN A 343 4.40 -8.16 -38.16
C ASN A 343 2.95 -8.39 -38.63
N THR A 344 2.15 -9.09 -37.80
CA THR A 344 0.73 -9.36 -38.10
C THR A 344 -0.21 -8.33 -37.47
N LEU A 345 0.30 -7.44 -36.61
CA LEU A 345 -0.49 -6.44 -35.90
C LEU A 345 -0.79 -5.22 -36.75
N ALA A 346 0.15 -4.84 -37.64
CA ALA A 346 0.06 -3.69 -38.51
C ALA A 346 1.00 -3.84 -39.71
N THR A 347 0.70 -3.11 -40.78
CA THR A 347 1.66 -2.89 -41.87
C THR A 347 2.76 -1.97 -41.36
N VAL A 348 4.01 -2.41 -41.45
CA VAL A 348 5.17 -1.65 -41.00
C VAL A 348 5.96 -1.06 -42.16
N THR A 349 6.61 0.07 -41.90
CA THR A 349 7.47 0.81 -42.85
C THR A 349 8.81 1.14 -42.19
N PRO A 350 9.87 1.46 -42.96
CA PRO A 350 11.09 1.94 -42.37
C PRO A 350 10.84 3.15 -41.45
N GLY A 351 11.37 3.13 -40.23
CA GLY A 351 11.11 4.11 -39.19
C GLY A 351 10.15 3.64 -38.09
N ASP A 352 9.39 2.57 -38.31
CA ASP A 352 8.52 1.98 -37.31
C ASP A 352 9.29 1.13 -36.28
N LEU A 353 8.67 0.88 -35.12
CA LEU A 353 9.24 0.07 -34.05
C LEU A 353 9.32 -1.41 -34.46
N LYS A 354 10.48 -2.00 -34.24
CA LYS A 354 10.73 -3.44 -34.40
C LYS A 354 10.53 -4.13 -33.05
N PHE A 355 9.58 -5.05 -33.01
CA PHE A 355 9.27 -5.84 -31.82
C PHE A 355 9.98 -7.18 -31.81
N ALA A 356 10.24 -7.72 -30.63
CA ALA A 356 10.80 -9.05 -30.44
C ALA A 356 9.74 -10.13 -30.67
N ASP A 357 10.09 -11.15 -31.43
CA ASP A 357 9.39 -12.43 -31.51
C ASP A 357 9.78 -13.22 -30.24
N VAL A 358 8.90 -13.22 -29.25
CA VAL A 358 9.20 -13.77 -27.90
C VAL A 358 8.99 -15.28 -27.88
N ASP A 359 8.06 -15.79 -28.63
CA ASP A 359 7.75 -17.24 -28.71
C ASP A 359 8.53 -17.97 -29.83
N GLY A 360 9.21 -17.20 -30.70
CA GLY A 360 10.09 -17.76 -31.77
C GLY A 360 9.35 -18.37 -32.95
N ASN A 361 8.08 -17.97 -33.15
CA ASN A 361 7.24 -18.54 -34.21
C ASN A 361 7.46 -17.90 -35.61
N GLY A 362 8.26 -16.83 -35.69
CA GLY A 362 8.57 -16.09 -36.92
C GLY A 362 7.55 -15.00 -37.29
N GLU A 363 6.57 -14.74 -36.45
CA GLU A 363 5.55 -13.71 -36.61
C GLU A 363 5.44 -12.87 -35.32
N ILE A 364 5.11 -11.59 -35.44
CA ILE A 364 4.76 -10.74 -34.28
C ILE A 364 3.25 -10.74 -34.11
N THR A 365 2.80 -11.30 -33.01
CA THR A 365 1.40 -11.57 -32.67
C THR A 365 1.06 -11.03 -31.28
N PRO A 366 -0.21 -11.04 -30.81
CA PRO A 366 -0.55 -10.70 -29.45
C PRO A 366 0.14 -11.56 -28.37
N GLU A 367 0.57 -12.76 -28.71
CA GLU A 367 1.25 -13.74 -27.87
C GLU A 367 2.69 -13.31 -27.53
N ASP A 368 3.30 -12.42 -28.33
CA ASP A 368 4.63 -11.84 -28.08
C ASP A 368 4.66 -10.75 -27.00
N ARG A 369 3.51 -10.45 -26.42
CA ARG A 369 3.49 -9.56 -25.26
C ARG A 369 4.16 -10.22 -24.07
N THR A 370 5.00 -9.46 -23.40
CA THR A 370 5.77 -9.92 -22.25
C THR A 370 5.90 -8.81 -21.21
N MET A 371 6.53 -9.10 -20.09
CA MET A 371 6.91 -8.08 -19.12
C MET A 371 7.98 -7.15 -19.71
N ILE A 372 7.63 -5.90 -19.93
CA ILE A 372 8.53 -4.86 -20.46
C ILE A 372 9.08 -3.90 -19.41
N GLY A 373 8.55 -3.93 -18.19
CA GLY A 373 9.03 -3.06 -17.10
C GLY A 373 8.40 -3.40 -15.76
N ASN A 374 8.99 -2.84 -14.72
CA ASN A 374 8.51 -2.96 -13.35
C ASN A 374 8.29 -1.54 -12.78
N PRO A 375 7.09 -1.20 -12.29
CA PRO A 375 6.82 0.11 -11.70
C PRO A 375 7.52 0.30 -10.34
N THR A 376 7.89 -0.79 -9.66
CA THR A 376 8.61 -0.73 -8.38
C THR A 376 10.12 -0.72 -8.64
N PRO A 377 10.85 0.32 -8.24
CA PRO A 377 12.31 0.34 -8.33
C PRO A 377 12.91 -0.85 -7.57
N LYS A 378 13.86 -1.55 -8.21
CA LYS A 378 14.55 -2.67 -7.56
C LYS A 378 15.56 -2.22 -6.51
N VAL A 379 16.08 -1.01 -6.67
CA VAL A 379 17.10 -0.40 -5.82
C VAL A 379 16.76 1.07 -5.67
N THR A 380 16.79 1.56 -4.44
CA THR A 380 16.76 2.99 -4.12
C THR A 380 17.98 3.31 -3.25
N TYR A 381 18.58 4.45 -3.44
CA TYR A 381 19.73 4.89 -2.67
C TYR A 381 19.66 6.39 -2.41
N GLY A 382 20.30 6.81 -1.33
CA GLY A 382 20.44 8.20 -0.96
C GLY A 382 21.85 8.47 -0.47
N PHE A 383 22.28 9.72 -0.60
CA PHE A 383 23.55 10.22 -0.13
C PHE A 383 23.36 11.61 0.50
N SER A 384 23.96 11.82 1.67
CA SER A 384 23.94 13.10 2.36
C SER A 384 25.35 13.51 2.78
N LEU A 385 25.68 14.78 2.53
CA LEU A 385 26.92 15.42 2.98
C LEU A 385 26.57 16.62 3.84
N GLY A 386 27.11 16.67 5.06
CA GLY A 386 27.03 17.82 5.95
C GLY A 386 28.41 18.33 6.31
N VAL A 387 28.61 19.64 6.24
CA VAL A 387 29.85 20.30 6.66
C VAL A 387 29.51 21.50 7.52
N ASN A 388 30.16 21.60 8.67
CA ASN A 388 30.01 22.73 9.61
C ASN A 388 31.39 23.38 9.83
N TYR A 389 31.43 24.68 9.79
CA TYR A 389 32.61 25.47 10.15
C TYR A 389 32.18 26.71 10.92
N LYS A 390 32.53 26.78 12.20
CA LYS A 390 32.10 27.85 13.12
C LYS A 390 30.56 28.02 13.07
N ASN A 391 30.10 29.18 12.57
CA ASN A 391 28.68 29.52 12.44
C ASN A 391 28.07 29.18 11.08
N TRP A 392 28.85 28.54 10.19
CA TRP A 392 28.39 28.14 8.85
C TRP A 392 28.09 26.66 8.79
N SER A 393 27.01 26.31 8.10
CA SER A 393 26.65 24.93 7.80
C SER A 393 26.23 24.78 6.35
N LEU A 394 26.67 23.71 5.72
CA LEU A 394 26.29 23.29 4.36
C LEU A 394 25.77 21.87 4.44
N GLY A 395 24.60 21.64 3.88
CA GLY A 395 24.02 20.30 3.70
C GLY A 395 23.69 20.05 2.23
N ILE A 396 23.97 18.85 1.74
CA ILE A 396 23.64 18.38 0.41
C ILE A 396 23.01 17.01 0.56
N ASP A 397 21.78 16.85 0.04
CA ASP A 397 21.06 15.59 0.01
C ASP A 397 20.74 15.21 -1.44
N MET A 398 21.01 13.96 -1.79
CA MET A 398 20.78 13.38 -3.12
C MET A 398 20.04 12.05 -3.00
N MET A 399 19.07 11.79 -3.89
CA MET A 399 18.33 10.53 -4.03
C MET A 399 18.32 10.06 -5.47
#